data_8d47eefde920f2c9e5590e5e02c82c38
#
_entry.id   8d47eefde920f2c9e5590e5e02c82c38
#
_cell.length_a   1.000
_cell.length_b   1.000
_cell.length_c   1.000
_cell.angle_alpha   90.00
_cell.angle_beta   90.00
_cell.angle_gamma   90.00
#
_symmetry.space_group_name_H-M   'P 1'
#
loop_
_entity.id
_entity.type
_entity.pdbx_description
1 polymer ?
#
loop_
_entity_poly.entity_id
_entity_poly.type
_entity_poly.pdbx_seq_one_letter_code
_entity_poly.pdbx_strand_id
1 'polypeptide(L)'
;MLALQRQSGKLQPELVGFVLGYTSRLSPEAVGLALYLMVVTIEMFRSAAPRKMRKIKDAAIMRLWRESEEAIRRSLAPDTDADPLSVLVASSSEPAVFEYIFDALTDTEQEDPVELTADELEQLLAVLRTLCEGLHLGSHHTGAI
;
A
#
# COMPACT_ATOMS: atom_id res chain seq x y z
N MET A 1 10.99 14.25 -6.68
CA MET A 1 10.64 13.18 -5.72
C MET A 1 10.71 13.64 -4.26
N LEU A 2 11.80 14.31 -3.84
CA LEU A 2 11.92 14.77 -2.45
C LEU A 2 10.78 15.71 -2.03
N ALA A 3 10.35 16.61 -2.91
CA ALA A 3 9.25 17.52 -2.61
C ALA A 3 7.94 16.76 -2.37
N LEU A 4 7.67 15.73 -3.18
CA LEU A 4 6.48 14.90 -3.01
C LEU A 4 6.55 14.03 -1.77
N GLN A 5 7.75 13.54 -1.42
CA GLN A 5 7.94 12.78 -0.18
C GLN A 5 7.66 13.65 1.04
N ARG A 6 8.14 14.90 1.03
CA ARG A 6 7.87 15.84 2.12
C ARG A 6 6.39 16.16 2.24
N GLN A 7 5.72 16.36 1.10
CA GLN A 7 4.29 16.63 1.08
C GLN A 7 3.51 15.43 1.62
N SER A 8 3.88 14.22 1.22
CA SER A 8 3.25 12.99 1.71
C SER A 8 3.41 12.86 3.22
N GLY A 9 4.60 13.16 3.74
CA GLY A 9 4.86 13.13 5.18
C GLY A 9 4.03 14.12 5.97
N LYS A 10 3.74 15.29 5.38
CA LYS A 10 2.88 16.29 6.02
C LYS A 10 1.41 15.86 6.00
N LEU A 11 0.97 15.23 4.91
CA LEU A 11 -0.41 14.79 4.77
C LEU A 11 -0.75 13.59 5.63
N GLN A 12 0.15 12.61 5.67
CA GLN A 12 -0.08 11.34 6.38
C GLN A 12 1.18 10.90 7.12
N PRO A 13 1.57 11.63 8.19
CA PRO A 13 2.85 11.35 8.85
C PRO A 13 2.95 9.95 9.43
N GLU A 14 1.89 9.42 10.00
CA GLU A 14 1.93 8.08 10.61
C GLU A 14 1.91 6.97 9.57
N LEU A 15 1.17 7.14 8.46
CA LEU A 15 1.20 6.18 7.37
C LEU A 15 2.57 6.13 6.70
N VAL A 16 3.17 7.30 6.45
CA VAL A 16 4.50 7.37 5.86
C VAL A 16 5.52 6.72 6.80
N GLY A 17 5.44 7.03 8.10
CA GLY A 17 6.31 6.41 9.10
C GLY A 17 6.16 4.90 9.14
N PHE A 18 4.93 4.41 9.01
CA PHE A 18 4.65 2.97 8.95
C PHE A 18 5.35 2.33 7.74
N VAL A 19 5.17 2.90 6.54
CA VAL A 19 5.80 2.36 5.33
C VAL A 19 7.31 2.33 5.48
N LEU A 20 7.92 3.44 5.95
CA LEU A 20 9.36 3.52 6.13
C LEU A 20 9.86 2.49 7.13
N GLY A 21 9.17 2.34 8.26
CA GLY A 21 9.57 1.41 9.31
C GLY A 21 9.49 -0.05 8.88
N TYR A 22 8.43 -0.41 8.19
CA TYR A 22 8.18 -1.80 7.84
C TYR A 22 8.88 -2.25 6.56
N THR A 23 9.57 -1.33 5.86
CA THR A 23 10.37 -1.68 4.68
C THR A 23 11.86 -1.49 4.91
N SER A 24 12.28 -0.98 6.06
CA SER A 24 13.66 -0.58 6.32
C SER A 24 14.67 -1.71 6.21
N ARG A 25 14.25 -2.95 6.40
CA ARG A 25 15.14 -4.11 6.34
C ARG A 25 15.18 -4.80 4.99
N LEU A 26 14.40 -4.31 4.04
CA LEU A 26 14.38 -4.88 2.70
C LEU A 26 15.59 -4.37 1.90
N SER A 27 15.81 -4.95 0.72
CA SER A 27 16.89 -4.49 -0.15
C SER A 27 16.70 -3.01 -0.52
N PRO A 28 17.79 -2.29 -0.84
CA PRO A 28 17.66 -0.88 -1.26
C PRO A 28 16.73 -0.69 -2.45
N GLU A 29 16.72 -1.62 -3.39
CA GLU A 29 15.84 -1.59 -4.55
C GLU A 29 14.38 -1.75 -4.14
N ALA A 30 14.11 -2.65 -3.21
CA ALA A 30 12.75 -2.85 -2.69
C ALA A 30 12.27 -1.63 -1.93
N VAL A 31 13.13 -1.03 -1.11
CA VAL A 31 12.79 0.20 -0.39
C VAL A 31 12.49 1.33 -1.37
N GLY A 32 13.32 1.49 -2.39
CA GLY A 32 13.11 2.53 -3.41
C GLY A 32 11.76 2.38 -4.12
N LEU A 33 11.42 1.15 -4.48
CA LEU A 33 10.14 0.86 -5.13
C LEU A 33 8.96 1.14 -4.18
N ALA A 34 9.10 0.76 -2.91
CA ALA A 34 8.07 1.02 -1.91
C ALA A 34 7.83 2.52 -1.73
N LEU A 35 8.91 3.31 -1.66
CA LEU A 35 8.80 4.75 -1.51
C LEU A 35 8.14 5.39 -2.73
N TYR A 36 8.53 4.95 -3.93
CA TYR A 36 7.94 5.47 -5.16
C TYR A 36 6.43 5.18 -5.20
N LEU A 37 6.05 3.93 -4.92
CA LEU A 37 4.63 3.55 -4.94
C LEU A 37 3.84 4.24 -3.83
N MET A 38 4.45 4.45 -2.66
CA MET A 38 3.83 5.20 -1.58
C MET A 38 3.48 6.62 -2.03
N VAL A 39 4.44 7.33 -2.60
CA VAL A 39 4.24 8.72 -3.04
C VAL A 39 3.17 8.79 -4.12
N VAL A 40 3.26 7.90 -5.12
CA VAL A 40 2.28 7.86 -6.22
C VAL A 40 0.88 7.58 -5.68
N THR A 41 0.76 6.62 -4.78
CA THR A 41 -0.53 6.22 -4.22
C THR A 41 -1.16 7.37 -3.41
N ILE A 42 -0.37 8.00 -2.55
CA ILE A 42 -0.86 9.15 -1.77
C ILE A 42 -1.32 10.27 -2.72
N GLU A 43 -0.57 10.52 -3.78
CA GLU A 43 -0.93 11.55 -4.74
C GLU A 43 -2.22 11.22 -5.50
N MET A 44 -2.43 9.94 -5.84
CA MET A 44 -3.68 9.49 -6.45
C MET A 44 -4.88 9.83 -5.56
N PHE A 45 -4.79 9.49 -4.28
CA PHE A 45 -5.88 9.75 -3.33
C PHE A 45 -6.07 11.25 -3.11
N ARG A 46 -4.98 12.00 -2.98
CA ARG A 46 -5.06 13.44 -2.80
C ARG A 46 -5.76 14.12 -3.97
N SER A 47 -5.40 13.72 -5.19
CA SER A 47 -5.97 14.32 -6.40
C SER A 47 -7.44 13.97 -6.58
N ALA A 48 -7.85 12.79 -6.17
CA ALA A 48 -9.22 12.31 -6.31
C ALA A 48 -10.14 12.79 -5.18
N ALA A 49 -9.56 13.16 -4.04
CA ALA A 49 -10.35 13.52 -2.87
C ALA A 49 -10.97 14.91 -3.04
N PRO A 50 -12.30 15.05 -2.93
CA PRO A 50 -12.95 16.34 -2.99
C PRO A 50 -12.71 17.18 -1.74
N ARG A 51 -12.22 16.57 -0.69
CA ARG A 51 -11.92 17.22 0.59
C ARG A 51 -10.55 16.76 1.09
N LYS A 52 -10.00 17.54 2.04
CA LYS A 52 -8.73 17.17 2.67
C LYS A 52 -8.87 15.81 3.36
N MET A 53 -7.92 14.92 3.11
CA MET A 53 -7.89 13.62 3.75
C MET A 53 -7.66 13.75 5.24
N ARG A 54 -8.36 12.91 6.03
CA ARG A 54 -8.11 12.82 7.46
C ARG A 54 -6.83 12.04 7.71
N LYS A 55 -6.04 12.51 8.66
CA LYS A 55 -4.82 11.80 9.07
C LYS A 55 -5.19 10.51 9.81
N ILE A 56 -4.52 9.43 9.46
CA ILE A 56 -4.78 8.12 10.03
C ILE A 56 -3.84 7.89 11.21
N LYS A 57 -4.39 7.43 12.33
CA LYS A 57 -3.65 7.22 13.57
C LYS A 57 -3.08 5.81 13.64
N ASP A 58 -2.04 5.64 14.46
CA ASP A 58 -1.35 4.37 14.64
C ASP A 58 -2.27 3.20 14.95
N ALA A 59 -3.24 3.39 15.81
CA ALA A 59 -4.15 2.30 16.19
C ALA A 59 -4.92 1.76 14.99
N ALA A 60 -5.40 2.66 14.12
CA ALA A 60 -6.09 2.27 12.90
C ALA A 60 -5.14 1.59 11.92
N ILE A 61 -3.91 2.11 11.81
CA ILE A 61 -2.89 1.53 10.93
C ILE A 61 -2.58 0.10 11.35
N MET A 62 -2.40 -0.13 12.64
CA MET A 62 -2.07 -1.48 13.13
C MET A 62 -3.22 -2.47 12.93
N ARG A 63 -4.46 -2.00 13.05
CA ARG A 63 -5.61 -2.84 12.73
C ARG A 63 -5.60 -3.21 11.24
N LEU A 64 -5.40 -2.23 10.38
CA LEU A 64 -5.34 -2.47 8.94
C LEU A 64 -4.16 -3.35 8.55
N TRP A 65 -3.04 -3.21 9.25
CA TRP A 65 -1.87 -4.07 9.04
C TRP A 65 -2.22 -5.54 9.30
N ARG A 66 -2.89 -5.82 10.42
CA ARG A 66 -3.31 -7.19 10.74
C ARG A 66 -4.27 -7.74 9.71
N GLU A 67 -5.21 -6.91 9.24
CA GLU A 67 -6.15 -7.29 8.20
C GLU A 67 -5.43 -7.59 6.89
N SER A 68 -4.40 -6.80 6.55
CA SER A 68 -3.62 -7.00 5.34
C SER A 68 -2.81 -8.30 5.40
N GLU A 69 -2.17 -8.56 6.54
CA GLU A 69 -1.44 -9.83 6.73
C GLU A 69 -2.37 -11.03 6.56
N GLU A 70 -3.56 -10.96 7.14
CA GLU A 70 -4.54 -12.02 7.03
C GLU A 70 -5.05 -12.19 5.60
N ALA A 71 -5.28 -11.10 4.89
CA ALA A 71 -5.73 -11.16 3.48
C ALA A 71 -4.69 -11.86 2.62
N ILE A 72 -3.40 -11.56 2.84
CA ILE A 72 -2.31 -12.17 2.07
C ILE A 72 -2.20 -13.66 2.41
N ARG A 73 -2.30 -14.00 3.68
CA ARG A 73 -2.26 -15.40 4.11
C ARG A 73 -3.38 -16.20 3.45
N ARG A 74 -4.59 -15.65 3.42
CA ARG A 74 -5.73 -16.33 2.79
C ARG A 74 -5.56 -16.49 1.29
N SER A 75 -4.98 -15.50 0.63
CA SER A 75 -4.78 -15.55 -0.82
C SER A 75 -3.75 -16.61 -1.23
N LEU A 76 -2.84 -16.95 -0.32
CA LEU A 76 -1.79 -17.95 -0.58
C LEU A 76 -2.14 -19.32 -0.03
N ALA A 77 -3.34 -19.51 0.52
CA ALA A 77 -3.75 -20.78 1.08
C ALA A 77 -3.77 -21.86 0.01
N PRO A 78 -3.16 -23.05 0.28
CA PRO A 78 -3.00 -24.08 -0.76
C PRO A 78 -4.30 -24.75 -1.18
N ASP A 79 -5.35 -24.61 -0.40
CA ASP A 79 -6.65 -25.23 -0.69
C ASP A 79 -7.59 -24.31 -1.45
N THR A 80 -7.13 -23.14 -1.88
CA THR A 80 -7.97 -22.25 -2.66
C THR A 80 -7.69 -22.45 -4.14
N ASP A 81 -8.76 -22.52 -4.94
CA ASP A 81 -8.67 -22.62 -6.39
C ASP A 81 -8.62 -21.26 -7.05
N ALA A 82 -8.82 -20.20 -6.28
CA ALA A 82 -8.85 -18.84 -6.82
C ALA A 82 -7.43 -18.31 -7.04
N ASP A 83 -7.29 -17.51 -8.10
CA ASP A 83 -6.05 -16.78 -8.36
C ASP A 83 -5.76 -15.83 -7.18
N PRO A 84 -4.54 -15.91 -6.57
CA PRO A 84 -4.21 -15.06 -5.41
C PRO A 84 -4.40 -13.57 -5.68
N LEU A 85 -4.06 -13.09 -6.87
CA LEU A 85 -4.26 -11.68 -7.22
C LEU A 85 -5.74 -11.31 -7.17
N SER A 86 -6.59 -12.15 -7.77
CA SER A 86 -8.03 -11.89 -7.78
C SER A 86 -8.60 -11.82 -6.38
N VAL A 87 -8.13 -12.68 -5.48
CA VAL A 87 -8.58 -12.69 -4.09
C VAL A 87 -8.16 -11.41 -3.39
N LEU A 88 -6.91 -11.00 -3.55
CA LEU A 88 -6.39 -9.78 -2.91
C LEU A 88 -7.08 -8.53 -3.42
N VAL A 89 -7.27 -8.43 -4.74
CA VAL A 89 -7.93 -7.27 -5.36
C VAL A 89 -9.37 -7.19 -4.90
N ALA A 90 -10.07 -8.33 -4.87
CA ALA A 90 -11.48 -8.37 -4.45
C ALA A 90 -11.65 -7.97 -2.98
N SER A 91 -10.64 -8.19 -2.15
CA SER A 91 -10.70 -7.85 -0.72
C SER A 91 -10.30 -6.39 -0.45
N SER A 92 -9.83 -5.67 -1.46
CA SER A 92 -9.38 -4.29 -1.29
C SER A 92 -10.54 -3.32 -1.39
N SER A 93 -10.50 -2.26 -0.59
CA SER A 93 -11.48 -1.18 -0.68
C SER A 93 -11.28 -0.31 -1.93
N GLU A 94 -10.08 -0.34 -2.51
CA GLU A 94 -9.76 0.40 -3.74
C GLU A 94 -9.11 -0.56 -4.74
N PRO A 95 -9.91 -1.44 -5.39
CA PRO A 95 -9.36 -2.50 -6.24
C PRO A 95 -8.47 -2.00 -7.36
N ALA A 96 -8.85 -0.91 -8.03
CA ALA A 96 -8.08 -0.38 -9.15
C ALA A 96 -6.70 0.12 -8.72
N VAL A 97 -6.63 0.78 -7.57
CA VAL A 97 -5.36 1.27 -7.03
C VAL A 97 -4.48 0.10 -6.62
N PHE A 98 -5.05 -0.87 -5.93
CA PHE A 98 -4.28 -2.03 -5.48
C PHE A 98 -3.79 -2.86 -6.67
N GLU A 99 -4.59 -3.01 -7.71
CA GLU A 99 -4.17 -3.70 -8.92
C GLU A 99 -2.99 -2.99 -9.58
N TYR A 100 -3.02 -1.66 -9.63
CA TYR A 100 -1.89 -0.87 -10.13
C TYR A 100 -0.61 -1.18 -9.34
N ILE A 101 -0.71 -1.21 -8.00
CA ILE A 101 0.43 -1.51 -7.13
C ILE A 101 0.95 -2.91 -7.41
N PHE A 102 0.06 -3.90 -7.49
CA PHE A 102 0.45 -5.27 -7.75
C PHE A 102 1.18 -5.39 -9.07
N ASP A 103 0.64 -4.76 -10.12
CA ASP A 103 1.26 -4.79 -11.43
C ASP A 103 2.65 -4.16 -11.40
N ALA A 104 2.81 -3.04 -10.69
CA ALA A 104 4.10 -2.37 -10.57
C ALA A 104 5.13 -3.24 -9.83
N LEU A 105 4.68 -4.01 -8.83
CA LEU A 105 5.58 -4.88 -8.07
C LEU A 105 5.98 -6.13 -8.84
N THR A 106 5.17 -6.56 -9.79
CA THR A 106 5.39 -7.84 -10.49
C THR A 106 5.77 -7.66 -11.97
N ASP A 107 5.84 -6.43 -12.47
CA ASP A 107 6.15 -6.17 -13.87
C ASP A 107 7.62 -6.46 -14.16
N THR A 108 7.88 -7.51 -14.93
CA THR A 108 9.23 -7.90 -15.33
C THR A 108 9.58 -7.42 -16.73
N GLU A 109 8.67 -6.75 -17.43
CA GLU A 109 8.87 -6.28 -18.79
C GLU A 109 9.38 -4.84 -18.86
N GLN A 110 9.44 -4.13 -17.75
CA GLN A 110 9.98 -2.78 -17.72
C GLN A 110 11.49 -2.80 -17.94
N GLU A 111 12.04 -1.65 -18.35
CA GLU A 111 13.43 -1.53 -18.74
C GLU A 111 14.41 -1.95 -17.64
N ASP A 112 14.15 -1.56 -16.41
CA ASP A 112 14.97 -1.91 -15.24
C ASP A 112 14.08 -2.51 -14.15
N PRO A 113 13.63 -3.76 -14.30
CA PRO A 113 12.75 -4.35 -13.31
C PRO A 113 13.47 -4.57 -11.98
N VAL A 114 12.80 -4.26 -10.87
CA VAL A 114 13.31 -4.56 -9.55
C VAL A 114 13.06 -6.04 -9.27
N GLU A 115 14.11 -6.77 -8.94
CA GLU A 115 13.98 -8.18 -8.58
C GLU A 115 13.67 -8.26 -7.09
N LEU A 116 12.50 -8.81 -6.77
CA LEU A 116 12.06 -9.00 -5.40
C LEU A 116 12.07 -10.48 -5.06
N THR A 117 12.54 -10.79 -3.85
CA THR A 117 12.37 -12.15 -3.33
C THR A 117 10.89 -12.36 -3.00
N ALA A 118 10.48 -13.62 -2.85
CA ALA A 118 9.10 -13.93 -2.49
C ALA A 118 8.72 -13.25 -1.17
N ASP A 119 9.63 -13.26 -0.19
CA ASP A 119 9.38 -12.62 1.11
C ASP A 119 9.24 -11.10 0.97
N GLU A 120 10.08 -10.48 0.15
CA GLU A 120 9.98 -9.04 -0.10
C GLU A 120 8.66 -8.69 -0.77
N LEU A 121 8.25 -9.48 -1.74
CA LEU A 121 6.99 -9.25 -2.44
C LEU A 121 5.81 -9.34 -1.46
N GLU A 122 5.77 -10.37 -0.62
CA GLU A 122 4.73 -10.50 0.39
C GLU A 122 4.71 -9.32 1.35
N GLN A 123 5.88 -8.90 1.82
CA GLN A 123 5.98 -7.78 2.75
C GLN A 123 5.50 -6.48 2.10
N LEU A 124 5.93 -6.22 0.87
CA LEU A 124 5.51 -5.02 0.16
C LEU A 124 4.01 -5.03 -0.14
N LEU A 125 3.45 -6.18 -0.52
CA LEU A 125 2.01 -6.29 -0.74
C LEU A 125 1.23 -5.95 0.53
N ALA A 126 1.67 -6.47 1.67
CA ALA A 126 1.01 -6.21 2.94
C ALA A 126 1.12 -4.74 3.35
N VAL A 127 2.31 -4.16 3.22
CA VAL A 127 2.56 -2.76 3.58
C VAL A 127 1.74 -1.82 2.69
N LEU A 128 1.79 -2.04 1.38
CA LEU A 128 1.11 -1.16 0.42
C LEU A 128 -0.41 -1.34 0.45
N ARG A 129 -0.90 -2.55 0.75
CA ARG A 129 -2.33 -2.75 0.98
C ARG A 129 -2.79 -1.96 2.21
N THR A 130 -2.01 -1.99 3.27
CA THR A 130 -2.30 -1.21 4.49
C THR A 130 -2.34 0.28 4.17
N LEU A 131 -1.41 0.76 3.36
CA LEU A 131 -1.40 2.14 2.90
C LEU A 131 -2.69 2.49 2.15
N CYS A 132 -3.10 1.65 1.20
CA CYS A 132 -4.31 1.87 0.42
C CYS A 132 -5.56 1.91 1.31
N GLU A 133 -5.66 0.96 2.23
CA GLU A 133 -6.82 0.90 3.13
C GLU A 133 -6.85 2.11 4.06
N GLY A 134 -5.68 2.55 4.54
CA GLY A 134 -5.59 3.74 5.36
C GLY A 134 -6.00 5.00 4.61
N LEU A 135 -5.52 5.15 3.38
CA LEU A 135 -5.89 6.30 2.55
C LEU A 135 -7.37 6.27 2.19
N HIS A 136 -7.92 5.09 1.91
CA HIS A 136 -9.36 4.95 1.69
C HIS A 136 -10.14 5.41 2.92
N LEU A 137 -9.74 4.96 4.09
CA LEU A 137 -10.40 5.34 5.34
C LEU A 137 -10.35 6.86 5.55
N GLY A 138 -9.20 7.47 5.29
CA GLY A 138 -9.02 8.92 5.43
C GLY A 138 -9.82 9.72 4.42
N SER A 139 -10.00 9.19 3.21
CA SER A 139 -10.70 9.88 2.12
C SER A 139 -12.20 9.73 2.20
N HIS A 140 -12.69 8.66 2.79
CA HIS A 140 -14.12 8.34 2.82
C HIS A 140 -14.76 8.50 4.20
N HIS A 141 -14.10 9.23 5.11
CA HIS A 141 -14.75 9.53 6.38
C HIS A 141 -15.92 10.48 6.10
N THR A 142 -17.02 10.25 6.73
CA THR A 142 -18.23 11.03 6.50
C THR A 142 -18.16 12.40 7.12
N GLY A 143 -17.14 12.72 7.78
CA GLY A 143 -17.00 13.96 8.47
C GLY A 143 -18.07 14.16 9.45
N ALA A 144 -18.74 13.20 9.67
CA ALA A 144 -19.86 13.25 10.41
C ALA A 144 -19.60 14.01 11.52
N ILE A 145 -19.64 14.85 11.44
CA ILE A 145 -19.72 15.40 12.32
C ILE A 145 -19.77 15.33 13.36
#